data_66001b8284d24b745e54f506c01328d4
#
_entry.id   66001b8284d24b745e54f506c01328d4
#
_cell.length_a   1.000
_cell.length_b   1.000
_cell.length_c   1.000
_cell.angle_alpha   90.00
_cell.angle_beta   90.00
_cell.angle_gamma   90.00
#
_symmetry.space_group_name_H-M   'P 1'
#
loop_
_entity.id
_entity.type
_entity.pdbx_description
1 polymer ?
#
loop_
_entity_poly.entity_id
_entity_poly.type
_entity_poly.pdbx_seq_one_letter_code
_entity_poly.pdbx_strand_id
1 'polypeptide(L)'
;MALADLRREYTLNGLRRRDLDLDPIAQFNRWFEQAVTALQTEMIDVNAMTLATADKEGCPSARVVLLKGLDQRGFIFFTNYNSRKGHDLAENPRAALVFHWPALERQVCIAGDVTRLPSPEAEVYFNSRPRGSRLAAWASRQSEVIRDRAELEEKWLQLEKQFPSETIPKPPYWGGYILAPVRLEFWQGRPSRLHDRFRYTKQPDTSWLIERLSP
;
A
#
# COMPACT_ATOMS: atom_id res chain seq x y z
N MET A 1 -4.32 9.46 31.68
CA MET A 1 -4.15 10.36 30.52
C MET A 1 -5.40 10.24 29.68
N ALA A 2 -6.13 11.33 29.43
CA ALA A 2 -7.30 11.28 28.56
C ALA A 2 -6.84 11.30 27.09
N LEU A 3 -7.52 10.52 26.22
CA LEU A 3 -7.20 10.50 24.79
C LEU A 3 -7.30 11.90 24.14
N ALA A 4 -8.19 12.75 24.68
CA ALA A 4 -8.36 14.13 24.22
C ALA A 4 -7.13 15.03 24.46
N ASP A 5 -6.23 14.63 25.37
CA ASP A 5 -5.01 15.39 25.68
C ASP A 5 -3.84 15.05 24.75
N LEU A 6 -3.98 14.00 23.94
CA LEU A 6 -2.98 13.61 22.94
C LEU A 6 -3.02 14.57 21.76
N ARG A 7 -2.29 15.67 21.88
CA ARG A 7 -2.17 16.70 20.84
C ARG A 7 -0.71 16.91 20.46
N ARG A 8 -0.45 17.03 19.16
CA ARG A 8 0.85 17.39 18.62
C ARG A 8 0.69 18.61 17.73
N GLU A 9 1.55 19.61 17.92
CA GLU A 9 1.71 20.71 16.98
C GLU A 9 2.58 20.27 15.81
N TYR A 10 2.18 20.69 14.61
CA TYR A 10 2.90 20.45 13.37
C TYR A 10 3.66 21.70 12.97
N THR A 11 5.00 21.62 12.94
CA THR A 11 5.87 22.80 12.82
C THR A 11 6.91 22.71 11.73
N LEU A 12 6.99 21.58 11.01
CA LEU A 12 8.06 21.35 10.05
C LEU A 12 7.91 22.26 8.82
N ASN A 13 7.38 21.75 7.73
CA ASN A 13 7.39 22.44 6.44
C ASN A 13 5.99 22.86 6.03
N GLY A 14 5.90 23.74 5.02
CA GLY A 14 4.68 24.03 4.29
C GLY A 14 4.69 23.40 2.92
N LEU A 15 3.51 23.28 2.30
CA LEU A 15 3.35 22.87 0.92
C LEU A 15 2.62 23.96 0.15
N ARG A 16 3.23 24.45 -0.93
CA ARG A 16 2.66 25.50 -1.77
C ARG A 16 2.45 24.97 -3.17
N ARG A 17 1.53 25.58 -3.93
CA ARG A 17 1.25 25.17 -5.32
C ARG A 17 2.52 25.15 -6.20
N ARG A 18 3.42 26.09 -6.01
CA ARG A 18 4.69 26.18 -6.75
C ARG A 18 5.71 25.09 -6.41
N ASP A 19 5.52 24.38 -5.29
CA ASP A 19 6.40 23.33 -4.80
C ASP A 19 5.96 21.95 -5.33
N LEU A 20 4.83 21.90 -6.03
CA LEU A 20 4.23 20.67 -6.57
C LEU A 20 4.74 20.41 -7.97
N ASP A 21 4.97 19.12 -8.26
CA ASP A 21 5.14 18.65 -9.62
C ASP A 21 3.78 18.65 -10.36
N LEU A 22 3.81 18.77 -11.69
CA LEU A 22 2.58 18.63 -12.49
C LEU A 22 2.14 17.17 -12.59
N ASP A 23 3.11 16.23 -12.53
CA ASP A 23 2.85 14.79 -12.45
C ASP A 23 2.77 14.34 -10.98
N PRO A 24 1.63 13.82 -10.51
CA PRO A 24 1.48 13.33 -9.14
C PRO A 24 2.36 12.12 -8.82
N ILE A 25 2.78 11.34 -9.81
CA ILE A 25 3.70 10.22 -9.61
C ILE A 25 5.11 10.74 -9.32
N ALA A 26 5.56 11.76 -10.07
CA ALA A 26 6.83 12.43 -9.78
C ALA A 26 6.79 13.12 -8.41
N GLN A 27 5.65 13.76 -8.05
CA GLN A 27 5.45 14.34 -6.73
C GLN A 27 5.53 13.29 -5.62
N PHE A 28 4.90 12.13 -5.82
CA PHE A 28 4.95 11.02 -4.87
C PHE A 28 6.38 10.49 -4.70
N ASN A 29 7.09 10.22 -5.80
CA ASN A 29 8.46 9.72 -5.77
C ASN A 29 9.38 10.66 -4.99
N ARG A 30 9.30 11.97 -5.23
CA ARG A 30 10.07 12.96 -4.47
C ARG A 30 9.78 12.91 -2.97
N TRP A 31 8.54 12.77 -2.56
CA TRP A 31 8.18 12.66 -1.14
C TRP A 31 8.60 11.33 -0.54
N PHE A 32 8.50 10.26 -1.31
CA PHE A 32 8.93 8.94 -0.90
C PHE A 32 10.45 8.86 -0.69
N GLU A 33 11.25 9.41 -1.59
CA GLU A 33 12.71 9.52 -1.45
C GLU A 33 13.10 10.33 -0.22
N GLN A 34 12.42 11.45 0.03
CA GLN A 34 12.62 12.23 1.26
C GLN A 34 12.26 11.43 2.52
N ALA A 35 11.21 10.63 2.47
CA ALA A 35 10.83 9.77 3.59
C ALA A 35 11.88 8.65 3.81
N VAL A 36 12.37 8.01 2.75
CA VAL A 36 13.46 7.02 2.84
C VAL A 36 14.70 7.63 3.48
N THR A 37 15.10 8.82 3.03
CA THR A 37 16.29 9.50 3.57
C THR A 37 16.11 9.90 5.04
N ALA A 38 14.95 10.45 5.39
CA ALA A 38 14.68 10.94 6.75
C ALA A 38 14.52 9.81 7.77
N LEU A 39 14.02 8.64 7.34
CA LEU A 39 13.67 7.52 8.23
C LEU A 39 14.64 6.34 8.11
N GLN A 40 15.75 6.48 7.39
CA GLN A 40 16.71 5.40 7.14
C GLN A 40 17.34 4.79 8.40
N THR A 41 17.38 5.55 9.50
CA THR A 41 17.90 5.09 10.81
C THR A 41 16.82 4.53 11.73
N GLU A 42 15.56 4.67 11.34
CA GLU A 42 14.43 4.17 12.10
C GLU A 42 14.02 2.78 11.59
N MET A 43 13.58 1.90 12.49
CA MET A 43 13.05 0.58 12.11
C MET A 43 11.61 0.72 11.59
N ILE A 44 11.41 1.54 10.55
CA ILE A 44 10.10 1.83 9.96
C ILE A 44 10.10 1.41 8.50
N ASP A 45 9.11 0.62 8.11
CA ASP A 45 8.84 0.31 6.71
C ASP A 45 8.26 1.53 5.98
N VAL A 46 9.11 2.38 5.40
CA VAL A 46 8.71 3.61 4.69
C VAL A 46 7.71 3.32 3.56
N ASN A 47 7.78 2.12 2.99
CA ASN A 47 6.89 1.63 1.95
C ASN A 47 5.62 0.95 2.49
N ALA A 48 5.41 0.95 3.81
CA ALA A 48 4.14 0.49 4.39
C ALA A 48 3.02 1.46 4.06
N MET A 49 1.89 0.92 3.65
CA MET A 49 0.70 1.70 3.31
C MET A 49 -0.56 1.00 3.79
N THR A 50 -1.53 1.75 4.25
CA THR A 50 -2.87 1.22 4.50
C THR A 50 -3.59 1.04 3.17
N LEU A 51 -3.99 -0.19 2.87
CA LEU A 51 -4.88 -0.52 1.76
C LEU A 51 -6.31 -0.64 2.30
N ALA A 52 -7.20 0.22 1.83
CA ALA A 52 -8.63 0.14 2.08
C ALA A 52 -9.34 -0.44 0.84
N THR A 53 -10.19 -1.45 1.08
CA THR A 53 -11.04 -2.11 0.08
C THR A 53 -12.48 -2.13 0.58
N ALA A 54 -13.43 -2.32 -0.30
CA ALA A 54 -14.83 -2.56 0.06
C ALA A 54 -15.37 -3.70 -0.80
N ASP A 55 -16.26 -4.50 -0.23
CA ASP A 55 -17.00 -5.52 -0.98
C ASP A 55 -18.06 -4.88 -1.91
N LYS A 56 -18.85 -5.70 -2.58
CA LYS A 56 -19.93 -5.22 -3.49
C LYS A 56 -21.05 -4.47 -2.77
N GLU A 57 -21.26 -4.73 -1.47
CA GLU A 57 -22.22 -4.03 -0.61
C GLU A 57 -21.65 -2.68 -0.09
N GLY A 58 -20.37 -2.38 -0.34
CA GLY A 58 -19.70 -1.17 0.13
C GLY A 58 -19.16 -1.29 1.56
N CYS A 59 -19.15 -2.48 2.20
CA CYS A 59 -18.59 -2.68 3.52
C CYS A 59 -17.07 -2.54 3.49
N PRO A 60 -16.49 -1.53 4.16
CA PRO A 60 -15.05 -1.28 4.08
C PRO A 60 -14.24 -2.25 4.94
N SER A 61 -13.03 -2.49 4.51
CA SER A 61 -11.99 -3.16 5.30
C SER A 61 -10.62 -2.55 5.02
N ALA A 62 -9.75 -2.49 6.05
CA ALA A 62 -8.43 -1.89 5.91
C ALA A 62 -7.35 -2.75 6.58
N ARG A 63 -6.14 -2.70 6.04
CA ARG A 63 -4.94 -3.38 6.56
C ARG A 63 -3.69 -2.72 6.00
N VAL A 64 -2.56 -2.95 6.66
CA VAL A 64 -1.27 -2.53 6.14
C VAL A 64 -0.78 -3.56 5.11
N VAL A 65 -0.27 -3.06 3.99
CA VAL A 65 0.48 -3.80 2.97
C VAL A 65 1.72 -3.01 2.57
N LEU A 66 2.63 -3.61 1.80
CA LEU A 66 3.87 -2.94 1.37
C LEU A 66 3.79 -2.57 -0.12
N LEU A 67 4.13 -1.33 -0.45
CA LEU A 67 4.41 -0.94 -1.83
C LEU A 67 5.64 -1.71 -2.31
N LYS A 68 5.55 -2.39 -3.44
CA LYS A 68 6.63 -3.21 -4.02
C LYS A 68 7.06 -2.77 -5.41
N GLY A 69 6.33 -1.85 -6.01
CA GLY A 69 6.68 -1.22 -7.27
C GLY A 69 5.79 -0.01 -7.53
N LEU A 70 6.31 0.91 -8.32
CA LEU A 70 5.59 2.06 -8.84
C LEU A 70 6.12 2.33 -10.23
N ASP A 71 5.23 2.29 -11.21
CA ASP A 71 5.52 2.62 -12.60
C ASP A 71 4.38 3.47 -13.19
N GLN A 72 4.40 3.71 -14.50
CA GLN A 72 3.38 4.50 -15.18
C GLN A 72 1.96 3.93 -15.08
N ARG A 73 1.83 2.62 -14.81
CA ARG A 73 0.53 1.96 -14.61
C ARG A 73 -0.05 2.26 -13.22
N GLY A 74 0.82 2.49 -12.19
CA GLY A 74 0.41 2.81 -10.83
C GLY A 74 1.18 2.05 -9.75
N PHE A 75 0.54 1.92 -8.60
CA PHE A 75 1.10 1.40 -7.35
C PHE A 75 0.93 -0.12 -7.27
N ILE A 76 2.05 -0.85 -7.12
CA ILE A 76 2.08 -2.32 -7.16
C ILE A 76 2.25 -2.89 -5.75
N PHE A 77 1.37 -3.81 -5.38
CA PHE A 77 1.46 -4.59 -4.15
C PHE A 77 1.12 -6.06 -4.40
N PHE A 78 1.54 -6.95 -3.50
CA PHE A 78 1.33 -8.38 -3.64
C PHE A 78 0.54 -8.95 -2.47
N THR A 79 -0.30 -9.94 -2.75
CA THR A 79 -1.15 -10.58 -1.74
C THR A 79 -1.61 -11.97 -2.19
N ASN A 80 -2.34 -12.64 -1.29
CA ASN A 80 -3.13 -13.84 -1.61
C ASN A 80 -4.49 -13.40 -2.15
N TYR A 81 -4.87 -13.86 -3.35
CA TYR A 81 -6.14 -13.53 -4.00
C TYR A 81 -7.36 -14.10 -3.28
N ASN A 82 -7.20 -15.18 -2.49
CA ASN A 82 -8.24 -15.77 -1.67
C ASN A 82 -8.38 -15.11 -0.29
N SER A 83 -7.60 -14.07 0.00
CA SER A 83 -7.78 -13.29 1.23
C SER A 83 -9.00 -12.37 1.14
N ARG A 84 -9.49 -11.85 2.28
CA ARG A 84 -10.60 -10.90 2.30
C ARG A 84 -10.42 -9.76 1.30
N LYS A 85 -9.24 -9.10 1.28
CA LYS A 85 -8.96 -8.03 0.31
C LYS A 85 -8.96 -8.52 -1.15
N GLY A 86 -8.55 -9.77 -1.38
CA GLY A 86 -8.59 -10.39 -2.70
C GLY A 86 -10.01 -10.60 -3.19
N HIS A 87 -10.92 -11.02 -2.31
CA HIS A 87 -12.34 -11.16 -2.60
C HIS A 87 -12.99 -9.78 -2.80
N ASP A 88 -12.74 -8.81 -1.89
CA ASP A 88 -13.24 -7.44 -2.03
C ASP A 88 -12.87 -6.88 -3.42
N LEU A 89 -11.59 -7.01 -3.84
CA LEU A 89 -11.10 -6.49 -5.12
C LEU A 89 -11.59 -7.26 -6.35
N ALA A 90 -11.99 -8.51 -6.19
CA ALA A 90 -12.61 -9.29 -7.28
C ALA A 90 -14.05 -8.82 -7.55
N GLU A 91 -14.77 -8.40 -6.53
CA GLU A 91 -16.15 -7.94 -6.61
C GLU A 91 -16.24 -6.43 -6.88
N ASN A 92 -15.35 -5.65 -6.28
CA ASN A 92 -15.26 -4.19 -6.39
C ASN A 92 -13.79 -3.78 -6.64
N PRO A 93 -13.37 -3.63 -7.90
CA PRO A 93 -11.98 -3.39 -8.27
C PRO A 93 -11.55 -1.93 -8.02
N ARG A 94 -11.90 -1.38 -6.86
CA ARG A 94 -11.53 -0.03 -6.41
C ARG A 94 -10.90 -0.08 -5.04
N ALA A 95 -9.88 0.74 -4.82
CA ALA A 95 -9.21 0.82 -3.53
C ALA A 95 -8.67 2.22 -3.24
N ALA A 96 -8.34 2.43 -1.96
CA ALA A 96 -7.55 3.56 -1.54
C ALA A 96 -6.27 3.07 -0.82
N LEU A 97 -5.18 3.80 -1.03
CA LEU A 97 -3.92 3.64 -0.33
C LEU A 97 -3.66 4.89 0.51
N VAL A 98 -3.11 4.70 1.70
CA VAL A 98 -2.67 5.81 2.56
C VAL A 98 -1.24 5.53 3.02
N PHE A 99 -0.34 6.42 2.66
CA PHE A 99 0.99 6.53 3.26
C PHE A 99 0.94 7.57 4.35
N HIS A 100 1.50 7.24 5.52
CA HIS A 100 1.59 8.18 6.63
C HIS A 100 3.01 8.17 7.19
N TRP A 101 3.69 9.30 7.09
CA TRP A 101 5.05 9.51 7.58
C TRP A 101 5.03 10.55 8.71
N PRO A 102 4.76 10.13 9.96
CA PRO A 102 4.56 11.04 11.09
C PRO A 102 5.76 11.94 11.38
N ALA A 103 6.98 11.41 11.19
CA ALA A 103 8.21 12.18 11.41
C ALA A 103 8.39 13.34 10.42
N LEU A 104 7.76 13.25 9.25
CA LEU A 104 7.73 14.33 8.24
C LEU A 104 6.43 15.14 8.28
N GLU A 105 5.51 14.79 9.17
CA GLU A 105 4.18 15.40 9.24
C GLU A 105 3.45 15.34 7.88
N ARG A 106 3.57 14.20 7.16
CA ARG A 106 3.04 14.01 5.81
C ARG A 106 2.13 12.82 5.70
N GLN A 107 1.12 12.99 4.85
CA GLN A 107 0.26 11.90 4.40
C GLN A 107 0.03 12.00 2.90
N VAL A 108 -0.04 10.85 2.22
CA VAL A 108 -0.49 10.76 0.83
C VAL A 108 -1.65 9.78 0.76
N CYS A 109 -2.82 10.26 0.30
CA CYS A 109 -3.97 9.42 0.01
C CYS A 109 -4.10 9.24 -1.50
N ILE A 110 -4.30 7.99 -1.94
CA ILE A 110 -4.40 7.63 -3.35
C ILE A 110 -5.66 6.79 -3.52
N ALA A 111 -6.50 7.13 -4.48
CA ALA A 111 -7.65 6.32 -4.84
C ALA A 111 -7.61 6.00 -6.33
N GLY A 112 -8.04 4.81 -6.70
CA GLY A 112 -7.98 4.38 -8.09
C GLY A 112 -8.62 3.03 -8.35
N ASP A 113 -8.55 2.64 -9.62
CA ASP A 113 -9.00 1.35 -10.11
C ASP A 113 -7.88 0.31 -9.96
N VAL A 114 -8.26 -0.91 -9.63
CA VAL A 114 -7.30 -1.99 -9.33
C VAL A 114 -7.43 -3.09 -10.35
N THR A 115 -6.31 -3.51 -10.91
CA THR A 115 -6.22 -4.66 -11.81
C THR A 115 -5.18 -5.65 -11.32
N ARG A 116 -5.31 -6.93 -11.71
CA ARG A 116 -4.28 -7.92 -11.42
C ARG A 116 -3.03 -7.66 -12.23
N LEU A 117 -1.88 -7.77 -11.57
CA LEU A 117 -0.58 -7.79 -12.23
C LEU A 117 -0.46 -9.06 -13.12
N PRO A 118 0.13 -8.98 -14.32
CA PRO A 118 0.40 -10.15 -15.15
C PRO A 118 1.17 -11.23 -14.38
N SER A 119 0.77 -12.51 -14.58
CA SER A 119 1.36 -13.62 -13.82
C SER A 119 2.89 -13.74 -13.96
N PRO A 120 3.50 -13.52 -15.14
CA PRO A 120 4.96 -13.56 -15.27
C PRO A 120 5.67 -12.51 -14.41
N GLU A 121 5.15 -11.27 -14.32
CA GLU A 121 5.71 -10.24 -13.46
C GLU A 121 5.58 -10.61 -11.97
N ALA A 122 4.43 -11.17 -11.59
CA ALA A 122 4.22 -11.65 -10.23
C ALA A 122 5.17 -12.82 -9.87
N GLU A 123 5.50 -13.68 -10.83
CA GLU A 123 6.43 -14.79 -10.64
C GLU A 123 7.87 -14.30 -10.43
N VAL A 124 8.32 -13.30 -11.19
CA VAL A 124 9.63 -12.67 -11.00
C VAL A 124 9.77 -12.16 -9.57
N TYR A 125 8.79 -11.41 -9.09
CA TYR A 125 8.81 -10.92 -7.71
C TYR A 125 8.69 -12.05 -6.68
N PHE A 126 7.83 -13.05 -6.91
CA PHE A 126 7.71 -14.21 -6.02
C PHE A 126 9.06 -14.91 -5.81
N ASN A 127 9.81 -15.12 -6.89
CA ASN A 127 11.10 -15.81 -6.87
C ASN A 127 12.21 -14.98 -6.20
N SER A 128 12.11 -13.66 -6.17
CA SER A 128 13.05 -12.78 -5.45
C SER A 128 12.84 -12.79 -3.92
N ARG A 129 11.72 -13.34 -3.43
CA ARG A 129 11.42 -13.38 -1.99
C ARG A 129 12.29 -14.43 -1.27
N PRO A 130 12.64 -14.19 0.01
CA PRO A 130 13.29 -15.20 0.84
C PRO A 130 12.52 -16.52 0.83
N ARG A 131 13.23 -17.65 0.88
CA ARG A 131 12.64 -19.01 0.84
C ARG A 131 11.49 -19.16 1.85
N GLY A 132 11.68 -18.73 3.11
CA GLY A 132 10.64 -18.78 4.12
C GLY A 132 9.37 -18.02 3.74
N SER A 133 9.51 -16.84 3.11
CA SER A 133 8.34 -16.07 2.64
C SER A 133 7.62 -16.77 1.47
N ARG A 134 8.32 -17.53 0.65
CA ARG A 134 7.73 -18.33 -0.43
C ARG A 134 6.96 -19.53 0.12
N LEU A 135 7.50 -20.23 1.12
CA LEU A 135 6.80 -21.31 1.84
C LEU A 135 5.58 -20.80 2.58
N ALA A 136 5.67 -19.64 3.26
CA ALA A 136 4.55 -19.02 3.97
C ALA A 136 3.37 -18.70 3.04
N ALA A 137 3.63 -18.37 1.78
CA ALA A 137 2.57 -18.16 0.79
C ALA A 137 1.76 -19.42 0.46
N TRP A 138 2.37 -20.61 0.59
CA TRP A 138 1.69 -21.89 0.47
C TRP A 138 1.02 -22.33 1.77
N ALA A 139 1.65 -22.05 2.92
CA ALA A 139 1.16 -22.48 4.22
C ALA A 139 -0.13 -21.75 4.64
N SER A 140 -0.21 -20.45 4.33
CA SER A 140 -1.28 -19.60 4.83
C SER A 140 -2.49 -19.55 3.89
N ARG A 141 -3.64 -19.98 4.37
CA ARG A 141 -4.96 -19.66 3.82
C ARG A 141 -5.39 -18.29 4.37
N GLN A 142 -4.80 -17.24 3.82
CA GLN A 142 -4.88 -15.88 4.37
C GLN A 142 -6.33 -15.42 4.59
N SER A 143 -6.63 -14.91 5.79
CA SER A 143 -7.94 -14.45 6.26
C SER A 143 -8.94 -15.54 6.64
N GLU A 144 -8.61 -16.82 6.50
CA GLU A 144 -9.44 -17.90 7.01
C GLU A 144 -9.23 -18.11 8.50
N VAL A 145 -10.26 -18.62 9.17
CA VAL A 145 -10.17 -19.04 10.57
C VAL A 145 -9.37 -20.33 10.64
N ILE A 146 -8.40 -20.39 11.51
CA ILE A 146 -7.62 -21.58 11.83
C ILE A 146 -7.87 -21.96 13.30
N ARG A 147 -7.68 -23.23 13.64
CA ARG A 147 -7.87 -23.73 15.01
C ARG A 147 -6.87 -23.10 15.99
N ASP A 148 -5.61 -23.11 15.62
CA ASP A 148 -4.49 -22.60 16.42
C ASP A 148 -3.23 -22.38 15.57
N ARG A 149 -2.17 -21.92 16.18
CA ARG A 149 -0.88 -21.70 15.53
C ARG A 149 -0.22 -23.01 15.08
N ALA A 150 -0.43 -24.11 15.79
CA ALA A 150 0.16 -25.41 15.48
C ALA A 150 -0.25 -25.89 14.08
N GLU A 151 -1.49 -25.60 13.65
CA GLU A 151 -1.97 -25.90 12.29
C GLU A 151 -1.07 -25.28 11.21
N LEU A 152 -0.62 -24.03 11.39
CA LEU A 152 0.31 -23.38 10.47
C LEU A 152 1.71 -23.98 10.52
N GLU A 153 2.18 -24.33 11.70
CA GLU A 153 3.51 -24.93 11.92
C GLU A 153 3.59 -26.34 11.31
N GLU A 154 2.55 -27.16 11.50
CA GLU A 154 2.44 -28.46 10.86
C GLU A 154 2.44 -28.35 9.33
N LYS A 155 1.65 -27.40 8.79
CA LYS A 155 1.60 -27.14 7.36
C LYS A 155 2.94 -26.67 6.82
N TRP A 156 3.63 -25.82 7.57
CA TRP A 156 4.99 -25.38 7.23
C TRP A 156 5.95 -26.55 7.11
N LEU A 157 6.00 -27.44 8.12
CA LEU A 157 6.88 -28.61 8.13
C LEU A 157 6.58 -29.58 6.96
N GLN A 158 5.30 -29.74 6.61
CA GLN A 158 4.91 -30.54 5.43
C GLN A 158 5.46 -29.92 4.14
N LEU A 159 5.35 -28.59 3.99
CA LEU A 159 5.83 -27.88 2.81
C LEU A 159 7.36 -27.85 2.70
N GLU A 160 8.08 -27.79 3.81
CA GLU A 160 9.54 -27.94 3.81
C GLU A 160 9.98 -29.30 3.25
N LYS A 161 9.26 -30.38 3.60
CA LYS A 161 9.51 -31.72 3.05
C LYS A 161 9.09 -31.82 1.59
N GLN A 162 8.01 -31.18 1.20
CA GLN A 162 7.49 -31.18 -0.18
C GLN A 162 8.40 -30.38 -1.13
N PHE A 163 8.98 -29.29 -0.66
CA PHE A 163 9.89 -28.41 -1.41
C PHE A 163 11.29 -28.40 -0.77
N PRO A 164 12.06 -29.48 -0.90
CA PRO A 164 13.37 -29.59 -0.24
C PRO A 164 14.43 -28.67 -0.85
N SER A 165 14.23 -28.23 -2.09
CA SER A 165 15.15 -27.34 -2.81
C SER A 165 14.80 -25.86 -2.63
N GLU A 166 15.67 -24.98 -3.16
CA GLU A 166 15.40 -23.55 -3.24
C GLU A 166 14.28 -23.21 -4.24
N THR A 167 13.93 -24.10 -5.15
CA THR A 167 12.88 -23.87 -6.13
C THR A 167 11.51 -24.16 -5.53
N ILE A 168 10.75 -23.08 -5.23
CA ILE A 168 9.36 -23.15 -4.75
C ILE A 168 8.49 -22.45 -5.77
N PRO A 169 7.56 -23.14 -6.43
CA PRO A 169 6.68 -22.52 -7.42
C PRO A 169 5.74 -21.50 -6.77
N LYS A 170 5.34 -20.48 -7.51
CA LYS A 170 4.35 -19.50 -7.06
C LYS A 170 2.97 -20.17 -6.95
N PRO A 171 2.26 -20.06 -5.81
CA PRO A 171 0.88 -20.54 -5.69
C PRO A 171 -0.02 -19.84 -6.70
N PRO A 172 -1.02 -20.54 -7.28
CA PRO A 172 -1.94 -19.94 -8.26
C PRO A 172 -2.80 -18.80 -7.67
N TYR A 173 -3.04 -18.86 -6.37
CA TYR A 173 -3.81 -17.87 -5.63
C TYR A 173 -2.96 -16.73 -5.06
N TRP A 174 -1.67 -16.64 -5.40
CA TRP A 174 -0.78 -15.57 -4.97
C TRP A 174 -0.33 -14.72 -6.16
N GLY A 175 -0.34 -13.40 -6.02
CA GLY A 175 0.12 -12.51 -7.06
C GLY A 175 0.03 -11.04 -6.68
N GLY A 176 0.14 -10.19 -7.68
CA GLY A 176 0.15 -8.74 -7.54
C GLY A 176 -1.13 -8.08 -8.02
N TYR A 177 -1.32 -6.87 -7.52
CA TYR A 177 -2.30 -5.89 -8.00
C TYR A 177 -1.59 -4.60 -8.37
N ILE A 178 -2.13 -3.90 -9.35
CA ILE A 178 -1.76 -2.53 -9.73
C ILE A 178 -2.96 -1.64 -9.40
N LEU A 179 -2.75 -0.61 -8.59
CA LEU A 179 -3.73 0.47 -8.42
C LEU A 179 -3.36 1.61 -9.37
N ALA A 180 -4.17 1.79 -10.42
CA ALA A 180 -4.08 2.91 -11.35
C ALA A 180 -4.76 4.13 -10.72
N PRO A 181 -4.01 5.18 -10.37
CA PRO A 181 -4.58 6.29 -9.62
C PRO A 181 -5.51 7.15 -10.49
N VAL A 182 -6.67 7.51 -9.93
CA VAL A 182 -7.58 8.53 -10.48
C VAL A 182 -7.58 9.80 -9.62
N ARG A 183 -7.10 9.70 -8.38
CA ARG A 183 -6.98 10.81 -7.45
C ARG A 183 -5.82 10.59 -6.48
N LEU A 184 -5.01 11.63 -6.27
CA LEU A 184 -4.01 11.67 -5.21
C LEU A 184 -4.21 12.93 -4.39
N GLU A 185 -4.02 12.82 -3.08
CA GLU A 185 -4.02 13.97 -2.18
C GLU A 185 -2.71 13.96 -1.37
N PHE A 186 -2.02 15.09 -1.38
CA PHE A 186 -0.83 15.37 -0.59
C PHE A 186 -1.21 16.27 0.56
N TRP A 187 -0.98 15.80 1.77
CA TRP A 187 -1.25 16.51 3.01
C TRP A 187 0.05 16.78 3.76
N GLN A 188 0.25 18.04 4.19
CA GLN A 188 1.39 18.47 4.99
C GLN A 188 0.86 19.12 6.29
N GLY A 189 1.37 18.66 7.43
CA GLY A 189 1.06 19.22 8.72
C GLY A 189 1.45 20.70 8.86
N ARG A 190 0.57 21.50 9.47
CA ARG A 190 0.80 22.93 9.76
C ARG A 190 0.27 23.27 11.15
N PRO A 191 0.83 24.33 11.80
CA PRO A 191 0.33 24.82 13.07
C PRO A 191 -1.16 25.15 13.03
N SER A 192 -1.80 25.11 14.19
CA SER A 192 -3.20 25.50 14.37
C SER A 192 -4.19 24.73 13.51
N ARG A 193 -3.80 23.52 13.03
CA ARG A 193 -4.56 22.64 12.13
C ARG A 193 -4.86 23.24 10.75
N LEU A 194 -4.20 24.35 10.37
CA LEU A 194 -4.32 24.96 9.03
C LEU A 194 -3.44 24.25 8.01
N HIS A 195 -3.68 22.94 7.85
CA HIS A 195 -2.86 22.05 7.06
C HIS A 195 -2.88 22.40 5.56
N ASP A 196 -1.75 22.19 4.89
CA ASP A 196 -1.69 22.32 3.43
C ASP A 196 -2.15 21.01 2.78
N ARG A 197 -3.17 21.10 1.95
CA ARG A 197 -3.74 19.95 1.24
C ARG A 197 -3.86 20.27 -0.24
N PHE A 198 -3.31 19.39 -1.09
CA PHE A 198 -3.46 19.49 -2.54
C PHE A 198 -3.92 18.17 -3.12
N ARG A 199 -4.95 18.25 -3.94
CA ARG A 199 -5.55 17.12 -4.63
C ARG A 199 -5.24 17.19 -6.10
N TYR A 200 -4.80 16.09 -6.65
CA TYR A 200 -4.71 15.82 -8.09
C TYR A 200 -5.90 14.95 -8.47
N THR A 201 -6.64 15.37 -9.48
CA THR A 201 -7.76 14.61 -10.05
C THR A 201 -7.48 14.37 -11.52
N LYS A 202 -7.46 13.10 -11.94
CA LYS A 202 -7.24 12.73 -13.34
C LYS A 202 -8.38 13.21 -14.20
N GLN A 203 -8.05 13.82 -15.34
CA GLN A 203 -9.03 14.35 -16.28
C GLN A 203 -9.25 13.34 -17.42
N PRO A 204 -10.34 13.49 -18.21
CA PRO A 204 -10.60 12.61 -19.36
C PRO A 204 -9.51 12.63 -20.43
N ASP A 205 -8.78 13.75 -20.58
CA ASP A 205 -7.64 13.90 -21.48
C ASP A 205 -6.32 13.38 -20.89
N THR A 206 -6.39 12.64 -19.77
CA THR A 206 -5.26 12.08 -18.99
C THR A 206 -4.40 13.09 -18.25
N SER A 207 -4.67 14.40 -18.37
CA SER A 207 -4.02 15.44 -17.56
C SER A 207 -4.44 15.39 -16.08
N TRP A 208 -3.79 16.19 -15.24
CA TRP A 208 -4.10 16.27 -13.81
C TRP A 208 -4.54 17.68 -13.42
N LEU A 209 -5.76 17.80 -12.92
CA LEU A 209 -6.23 19.01 -12.25
C LEU A 209 -5.69 19.04 -10.82
N ILE A 210 -5.04 20.14 -10.46
CA ILE A 210 -4.45 20.32 -9.11
C ILE A 210 -5.20 21.43 -8.39
N GLU A 211 -5.82 21.07 -7.27
CA GLU A 211 -6.64 21.96 -6.45
C GLU A 211 -6.13 22.00 -5.02
N ARG A 212 -6.23 23.15 -4.36
CA ARG A 212 -6.03 23.26 -2.90
C ARG A 212 -7.33 22.90 -2.21
N LEU A 213 -7.25 22.07 -1.18
CA LEU A 213 -8.38 21.75 -0.31
C LEU A 213 -8.29 22.54 1.00
N SER A 214 -9.44 22.83 1.58
CA SER A 214 -9.52 23.30 2.96
C SER A 214 -9.08 22.20 3.92
N PRO A 215 -8.37 22.52 5.01
CA PRO A 215 -7.95 21.56 6.02
C PRO A 215 -9.10 20.96 6.81
#